data_36501ea71092a3be4d0e2454c39a2287
#
_entry.id   36501ea71092a3be4d0e2454c39a2287
#
_cell.length_a   1.000
_cell.length_b   1.000
_cell.length_c   1.000
_cell.angle_alpha   90.00
_cell.angle_beta   90.00
_cell.angle_gamma   90.00
#
_symmetry.space_group_name_H-M   'P 1'
#
loop_
_entity.id
_entity.type
_entity.pdbx_description
1 polymer ?
#
loop_
_entity_poly.entity_id
_entity_poly.type
_entity_poly.pdbx_seq_one_letter_code
_entity_poly.pdbx_strand_id
1 'polypeptide(L)'
;MRSLVLFESEMCCGVKRAGAEINRQLLYLSPTLQKIQRASKFQVERYSLTIDPEAFIKNQLVNQLMDTKGISVLPVTIVDGKIKKFGAYPSREEFADYTGLTI
;
A
#
# COMPACT_ATOMS: atom_id res chain seq x y z
N MET A 1 13.75 0.09 -13.11
CA MET A 1 12.38 0.57 -12.82
C MET A 1 12.17 0.66 -11.31
N ARG A 2 11.57 1.72 -10.86
CA ARG A 2 11.28 1.87 -9.44
C ARG A 2 10.02 1.10 -9.07
N SER A 3 9.88 0.74 -7.81
CA SER A 3 8.71 -0.01 -7.37
C SER A 3 8.05 0.65 -6.16
N LEU A 4 6.72 0.51 -6.10
CA LEU A 4 5.94 0.90 -4.96
C LEU A 4 4.97 -0.24 -4.66
N VAL A 5 5.05 -0.79 -3.46
CA VAL A 5 4.26 -1.95 -3.07
C VAL A 5 3.49 -1.64 -1.79
N LEU A 6 2.22 -1.94 -1.79
CA LEU A 6 1.37 -1.82 -0.60
C LEU A 6 0.97 -3.21 -0.13
N PHE A 7 1.22 -3.48 1.15
CA PHE A 7 0.77 -4.70 1.81
C PHE A 7 -0.37 -4.32 2.76
N GLU A 8 -1.57 -4.79 2.47
CA GLU A 8 -2.79 -4.37 3.14
C GLU A 8 -3.49 -5.54 3.82
N SER A 9 -4.22 -5.27 4.90
CA SER A 9 -4.99 -6.31 5.57
C SER A 9 -6.15 -6.77 4.69
N GLU A 10 -6.85 -5.81 4.07
CA GLU A 10 -7.88 -6.06 3.07
C GLU A 10 -7.64 -5.12 1.91
N MET A 11 -8.01 -5.57 0.70
CA MET A 11 -7.94 -4.69 -0.45
C MET A 11 -8.97 -3.58 -0.26
N CYS A 12 -8.49 -2.38 -0.04
CA CYS A 12 -9.35 -1.24 0.25
C CYS A 12 -9.25 -0.20 -0.84
N CYS A 13 -10.34 0.08 -1.51
CA CYS A 13 -10.44 1.14 -2.51
C CYS A 13 -11.38 2.24 -2.03
N GLY A 14 -11.65 2.29 -0.74
CA GLY A 14 -12.64 3.17 -0.19
C GLY A 14 -14.04 2.58 -0.22
N VAL A 15 -14.22 1.46 -0.90
CA VAL A 15 -15.52 0.81 -1.02
C VAL A 15 -15.44 -0.58 -0.44
N LYS A 16 -16.33 -0.89 0.48
CA LYS A 16 -16.44 -2.22 1.06
C LYS A 16 -17.54 -3.00 0.36
N ARG A 17 -17.70 -4.26 0.77
CA ARG A 17 -18.74 -5.12 0.25
C ARG A 17 -20.13 -4.53 0.49
N ALA A 18 -21.11 -5.08 -0.20
CA ALA A 18 -22.48 -4.65 -0.10
C ALA A 18 -22.93 -4.47 1.35
N GLY A 19 -23.57 -3.35 1.64
CA GLY A 19 -24.03 -3.02 2.97
C GLY A 19 -23.01 -2.31 3.84
N ALA A 20 -21.77 -2.19 3.38
CA ALA A 20 -20.73 -1.52 4.13
C ALA A 20 -20.53 -0.09 3.65
N GLU A 21 -19.97 0.73 4.52
CA GLU A 21 -19.73 2.13 4.21
C GLU A 21 -18.52 2.30 3.30
N ILE A 22 -18.58 3.36 2.49
CA ILE A 22 -17.42 3.81 1.73
C ILE A 22 -16.49 4.54 2.69
N ASN A 23 -15.21 4.16 2.70
CA ASN A 23 -14.22 4.89 3.46
C ASN A 23 -13.74 6.09 2.65
N ARG A 24 -14.36 7.23 2.89
CA ARG A 24 -14.08 8.45 2.11
C ARG A 24 -12.66 8.95 2.27
N GLN A 25 -12.04 8.65 3.39
CA GLN A 25 -10.66 9.07 3.63
C GLN A 25 -9.66 8.34 2.73
N LEU A 26 -10.06 7.22 2.16
CA LEU A 26 -9.21 6.42 1.29
C LEU A 26 -9.61 6.50 -0.19
N LEU A 27 -10.60 7.33 -0.54
CA LEU A 27 -11.01 7.45 -1.94
C LEU A 27 -9.91 8.00 -2.84
N TYR A 28 -8.95 8.75 -2.28
CA TYR A 28 -7.83 9.27 -3.04
C TYR A 28 -6.83 8.18 -3.45
N LEU A 29 -6.84 7.05 -2.77
CA LEU A 29 -5.77 6.06 -2.86
C LEU A 29 -5.64 5.48 -4.26
N SER A 30 -6.71 4.93 -4.82
CA SER A 30 -6.67 4.33 -6.15
C SER A 30 -6.26 5.33 -7.23
N PRO A 31 -6.86 6.53 -7.31
CA PRO A 31 -6.41 7.51 -8.30
C PRO A 31 -4.95 7.92 -8.14
N THR A 32 -4.48 8.03 -6.89
CA THR A 32 -3.10 8.39 -6.63
C THR A 32 -2.15 7.30 -7.12
N LEU A 33 -2.45 6.05 -6.83
CA LEU A 33 -1.65 4.92 -7.29
C LEU A 33 -1.64 4.81 -8.80
N GLN A 34 -2.77 5.08 -9.46
CA GLN A 34 -2.85 5.08 -10.92
C GLN A 34 -1.96 6.15 -11.52
N LYS A 35 -1.92 7.33 -10.93
CA LYS A 35 -1.03 8.40 -11.40
C LYS A 35 0.43 8.00 -11.30
N ILE A 36 0.81 7.37 -10.20
CA ILE A 36 2.17 6.90 -9.98
C ILE A 36 2.53 5.86 -11.05
N GLN A 37 1.64 4.91 -11.29
CA GLN A 37 1.89 3.87 -12.28
C GLN A 37 1.99 4.43 -13.71
N ARG A 38 1.16 5.41 -14.05
CA ARG A 38 1.17 6.05 -15.36
C ARG A 38 2.41 6.87 -15.61
N ALA A 39 3.12 7.26 -14.57
CA ALA A 39 4.38 8.00 -14.73
C ALA A 39 5.49 7.15 -15.34
N SER A 40 5.23 5.89 -15.62
CA SER A 40 6.07 4.93 -16.34
C SER A 40 7.40 4.59 -15.68
N LYS A 41 7.73 5.22 -14.57
CA LYS A 41 8.96 4.93 -13.82
C LYS A 41 8.70 4.02 -12.64
N PHE A 42 7.43 3.75 -12.33
CA PHE A 42 7.05 2.94 -11.18
C PHE A 42 6.21 1.75 -11.60
N GLN A 43 6.52 0.63 -10.99
CA GLN A 43 5.64 -0.53 -10.99
C GLN A 43 4.92 -0.51 -9.64
N VAL A 44 3.60 -0.43 -9.68
CA VAL A 44 2.77 -0.36 -8.48
C VAL A 44 2.09 -1.71 -8.28
N GLU A 45 2.23 -2.26 -7.08
CA GLU A 45 1.60 -3.52 -6.72
C GLU A 45 0.88 -3.37 -5.40
N ARG A 46 -0.25 -4.06 -5.27
CA ARG A 46 -1.01 -4.10 -4.03
C ARG A 46 -1.28 -5.55 -3.67
N TYR A 47 -1.03 -5.90 -2.43
CA TYR A 47 -1.28 -7.24 -1.92
C TYR A 47 -2.18 -7.17 -0.71
N SER A 48 -3.19 -8.04 -0.67
CA SER A 48 -4.11 -8.15 0.44
C SER A 48 -3.80 -9.42 1.22
N LEU A 49 -3.76 -9.33 2.53
CA LEU A 49 -3.52 -10.50 3.39
C LEU A 49 -4.57 -11.59 3.14
N THR A 50 -5.79 -11.19 2.83
CA THR A 50 -6.88 -12.12 2.56
C THR A 50 -6.71 -12.85 1.23
N ILE A 51 -6.24 -12.15 0.21
CA ILE A 51 -6.15 -12.69 -1.16
C ILE A 51 -4.77 -13.22 -1.46
N ASP A 52 -3.72 -12.55 -0.98
CA ASP A 52 -2.34 -12.83 -1.34
C ASP A 52 -1.46 -13.09 -0.09
N PRO A 53 -1.83 -14.03 0.78
CA PRO A 53 -1.05 -14.25 2.01
C PRO A 53 0.39 -14.63 1.74
N GLU A 54 0.65 -15.33 0.62
CA GLU A 54 1.99 -15.74 0.27
C GLU A 54 2.95 -14.59 0.03
N ALA A 55 2.43 -13.47 -0.53
CA ALA A 55 3.26 -12.29 -0.77
C ALA A 55 3.82 -11.72 0.54
N PHE A 56 3.05 -11.81 1.61
CA PHE A 56 3.47 -11.34 2.93
C PHE A 56 4.56 -12.22 3.53
N ILE A 57 4.47 -13.52 3.29
CA ILE A 57 5.45 -14.47 3.80
C ILE A 57 6.76 -14.34 3.02
N LYS A 58 6.69 -14.13 1.72
CA LYS A 58 7.87 -14.03 0.87
C LYS A 58 8.66 -12.74 1.05
N ASN A 59 8.00 -11.68 1.51
CA ASN A 59 8.67 -10.41 1.75
C ASN A 59 9.23 -10.40 3.16
N GLN A 60 10.55 -10.50 3.29
CA GLN A 60 11.19 -10.59 4.59
C GLN A 60 10.93 -9.39 5.48
N LEU A 61 10.90 -8.20 4.91
CA LEU A 61 10.67 -6.98 5.69
C LEU A 61 9.28 -6.98 6.32
N VAL A 62 8.28 -7.29 5.52
CA VAL A 62 6.89 -7.33 5.98
C VAL A 62 6.68 -8.47 6.95
N ASN A 63 7.24 -9.64 6.64
CA ASN A 63 7.10 -10.81 7.50
C ASN A 63 7.71 -10.56 8.88
N GLN A 64 8.90 -10.00 8.93
CA GLN A 64 9.56 -9.67 10.20
C GLN A 64 8.78 -8.62 10.99
N LEU A 65 8.26 -7.62 10.31
CA LEU A 65 7.50 -6.57 10.95
C LEU A 65 6.22 -7.11 11.56
N MET A 66 5.53 -8.01 10.85
CA MET A 66 4.32 -8.65 11.35
C MET A 66 4.61 -9.61 12.49
N ASP A 67 5.72 -10.34 12.44
CA ASP A 67 6.14 -11.22 13.53
C ASP A 67 6.40 -10.43 14.82
N THR A 68 6.99 -9.26 14.68
CA THR A 68 7.39 -8.45 15.83
C THR A 68 6.22 -7.66 16.40
N LYS A 69 5.39 -7.09 15.53
CA LYS A 69 4.36 -6.12 15.95
C LYS A 69 2.93 -6.58 15.66
N GLY A 70 2.77 -7.68 14.94
CA GLY A 70 1.45 -8.21 14.62
C GLY A 70 0.82 -7.55 13.41
N ILE A 71 -0.42 -7.91 13.16
CA ILE A 71 -1.16 -7.49 11.97
C ILE A 71 -1.48 -5.99 11.96
N SER A 72 -1.37 -5.34 13.11
CA SER A 72 -1.66 -3.91 13.24
C SER A 72 -0.67 -3.03 12.46
N VAL A 73 0.44 -3.60 11.97
CA VAL A 73 1.38 -2.85 11.13
C VAL A 73 0.84 -2.56 9.73
N LEU A 74 -0.17 -3.30 9.31
CA LEU A 74 -0.76 -3.10 7.99
C LEU A 74 -1.64 -1.85 7.96
N PRO A 75 -1.63 -1.09 6.89
CA PRO A 75 -0.89 -1.30 5.66
C PRO A 75 0.58 -0.90 5.76
N VAL A 76 1.42 -1.62 5.01
CA VAL A 76 2.86 -1.32 4.90
C VAL A 76 3.16 -0.83 3.49
N THR A 77 3.85 0.30 3.39
CA THR A 77 4.25 0.87 2.11
C THR A 77 5.75 0.68 1.92
N ILE A 78 6.12 0.04 0.83
CA ILE A 78 7.52 -0.20 0.47
C ILE A 78 7.81 0.48 -0.86
N VAL A 79 8.84 1.32 -0.88
CA VAL A 79 9.29 2.00 -2.09
C VAL A 79 10.74 1.63 -2.34
N ASP A 80 11.01 1.08 -3.53
CA ASP A 80 12.35 0.65 -3.94
C ASP A 80 13.00 -0.28 -2.93
N GLY A 81 12.20 -1.18 -2.35
CA GLY A 81 12.68 -2.17 -1.41
C GLY A 81 12.83 -1.69 0.02
N LYS A 82 12.40 -0.47 0.32
CA LYS A 82 12.50 0.09 1.68
C LYS A 82 11.14 0.42 2.24
N ILE A 83 10.92 0.08 3.50
CA ILE A 83 9.68 0.45 4.19
C ILE A 83 9.67 1.95 4.42
N LYS A 84 8.67 2.62 3.89
CA LYS A 84 8.50 4.07 4.05
C LYS A 84 7.47 4.42 5.11
N LYS A 85 6.45 3.59 5.25
CA LYS A 85 5.41 3.83 6.24
C LYS A 85 4.71 2.51 6.57
N PHE A 86 4.25 2.39 7.81
CA PHE A 86 3.42 1.26 8.22
C PHE A 86 2.41 1.72 9.27
N GLY A 87 1.35 0.94 9.42
CA GLY A 87 0.30 1.23 10.39
C GLY A 87 -0.76 2.20 9.88
N ALA A 88 -0.52 2.86 8.76
CA ALA A 88 -1.47 3.78 8.14
C ALA A 88 -1.10 3.97 6.67
N TYR A 89 -2.07 4.37 5.86
CA TYR A 89 -1.82 4.68 4.46
C TYR A 89 -1.11 6.03 4.35
N PRO A 90 -0.17 6.16 3.39
CA PRO A 90 0.43 7.46 3.13
C PRO A 90 -0.60 8.43 2.56
N SER A 91 -0.44 9.71 2.88
CA SER A 91 -1.21 10.77 2.25
C SER A 91 -0.71 11.01 0.82
N ARG A 92 -1.43 11.83 0.05
CA ARG A 92 -0.95 12.23 -1.28
C ARG A 92 0.42 12.88 -1.19
N GLU A 93 0.61 13.74 -0.21
CA GLU A 93 1.88 14.43 -0.02
C GLU A 93 3.01 13.45 0.28
N GLU A 94 2.73 12.46 1.10
CA GLU A 94 3.72 11.43 1.41
C GLU A 94 4.06 10.60 0.17
N PHE A 95 3.06 10.25 -0.64
CA PHE A 95 3.31 9.56 -1.90
C PHE A 95 4.16 10.40 -2.84
N ALA A 96 3.89 11.70 -2.91
CA ALA A 96 4.70 12.61 -3.73
C ALA A 96 6.15 12.62 -3.25
N ASP A 97 6.36 12.69 -1.94
CA ASP A 97 7.70 12.63 -1.36
C ASP A 97 8.41 11.32 -1.69
N TYR A 98 7.73 10.20 -1.53
CA TYR A 98 8.33 8.88 -1.74
C TYR A 98 8.70 8.64 -3.21
N THR A 99 7.92 9.18 -4.11
CA THR A 99 8.07 8.92 -5.55
C THR A 99 8.82 10.02 -6.28
N GLY A 100 8.84 11.23 -5.72
CA GLY A 100 9.38 12.40 -6.40
C GLY A 100 8.46 12.93 -7.50
N LEU A 101 7.23 12.47 -7.55
CA LEU A 101 6.26 12.87 -8.56
C LEU A 101 5.34 13.96 -8.03
N THR A 102 4.84 14.79 -8.96
CA THR A 102 3.77 15.75 -8.65
C THR A 102 2.44 15.02 -8.82
N ILE A 103 1.75 14.88 -7.72
CA ILE A 103 0.49 14.13 -7.71
C ILE A 103 -0.70 15.03 -7.39
#